data_9b0dcc0e2bd29041a342f1da74801bfa
#
_entry.id   9b0dcc0e2bd29041a342f1da74801bfa
#
_cell.length_a   1.000
_cell.length_b   1.000
_cell.length_c   1.000
_cell.angle_alpha   90.00
_cell.angle_beta   90.00
_cell.angle_gamma   90.00
#
_symmetry.space_group_name_H-M   'P 1'
#
loop_
_entity.id
_entity.type
_entity.pdbx_description
1 polymer ?
#
loop_
_entity_poly.entity_id
_entity_poly.type
_entity_poly.pdbx_seq_one_letter_code
_entity_poly.pdbx_strand_id
1 'polypeptide(L)'
;MTWPAFSLGVWGYPEGMDPRVPPGQFVTERFPILTYGETPKVAKEAWRLEVTGLVETPLVLTYEDLLARPQVELTRDFHCVTRWSRLDVTWKGVRTRDLLEEARPRPEAV
;
A
#
# COMPACT_ATOMS: atom_id res chain seq x y z
N MET A 1 12.46 18.94 30.67
CA MET A 1 11.49 17.81 30.73
C MET A 1 12.26 16.55 30.43
N THR A 2 12.47 15.72 31.45
CA THR A 2 13.09 14.40 31.27
C THR A 2 12.04 13.42 30.78
N TRP A 3 12.28 12.80 29.65
CA TRP A 3 11.48 11.69 29.17
C TRP A 3 11.66 10.51 30.13
N PRO A 4 10.59 9.80 30.51
CA PRO A 4 10.77 8.59 31.29
C PRO A 4 11.68 7.63 30.52
N ALA A 5 12.62 7.01 31.24
CA ALA A 5 13.44 5.95 30.66
C ALA A 5 12.51 4.78 30.29
N PHE A 6 12.25 4.62 29.00
CA PHE A 6 11.56 3.41 28.55
C PHE A 6 12.57 2.26 28.56
N SER A 7 12.23 1.20 29.25
CA SER A 7 12.92 -0.07 29.10
C SER A 7 12.75 -0.53 27.65
N LEU A 8 13.86 -0.71 26.92
CA LEU A 8 13.83 -1.23 25.57
C LEU A 8 13.80 -2.75 25.67
N GLY A 9 12.75 -3.35 25.14
CA GLY A 9 12.66 -4.78 24.95
C GLY A 9 13.66 -5.29 23.90
N VAL A 10 13.67 -6.58 23.64
CA VAL A 10 14.44 -7.22 22.56
C VAL A 10 14.05 -6.51 21.26
N TRP A 11 15.02 -5.97 20.52
CA TRP A 11 14.86 -5.16 19.30
C TRP A 11 14.65 -3.64 19.49
N GLY A 12 14.84 -3.10 20.71
CA GLY A 12 14.78 -1.65 20.93
C GLY A 12 13.39 -1.05 21.00
N TYR A 13 12.34 -1.87 21.14
CA TYR A 13 10.97 -1.41 21.37
C TYR A 13 10.69 -1.24 22.85
N PRO A 14 9.89 -0.24 23.26
CA PRO A 14 9.41 -0.12 24.63
C PRO A 14 8.65 -1.39 25.07
N GLU A 15 8.83 -1.80 26.31
CA GLU A 15 8.06 -2.93 26.87
C GLU A 15 6.55 -2.67 26.73
N GLY A 16 5.82 -3.71 26.29
CA GLY A 16 4.36 -3.64 26.11
C GLY A 16 3.89 -3.09 24.75
N MET A 17 4.82 -2.66 23.89
CA MET A 17 4.45 -2.29 22.51
C MET A 17 4.54 -3.50 21.57
N ASP A 18 3.57 -3.63 20.67
CA ASP A 18 3.63 -4.60 19.58
C ASP A 18 4.83 -4.25 18.67
N PRO A 19 5.81 -5.17 18.47
CA PRO A 19 6.98 -4.89 17.62
C PRO A 19 6.64 -4.64 16.15
N ARG A 20 5.40 -4.93 15.74
CA ARG A 20 4.90 -4.60 14.40
C ARG A 20 4.54 -3.11 14.24
N VAL A 21 4.46 -2.37 15.35
CA VAL A 21 4.13 -0.94 15.33
C VAL A 21 5.42 -0.12 15.34
N PRO A 22 5.75 0.61 14.26
CA PRO A 22 6.95 1.45 14.24
C PRO A 22 6.93 2.51 15.33
N PRO A 23 8.10 2.95 15.83
CA PRO A 23 8.19 4.02 16.82
C PRO A 23 7.44 5.28 16.38
N GLY A 24 6.69 5.90 17.28
CA GLY A 24 5.92 7.11 17.02
C GLY A 24 4.59 6.91 16.29
N GLN A 25 4.22 5.67 15.99
CA GLN A 25 2.92 5.31 15.42
C GLN A 25 1.92 4.91 16.49
N PHE A 26 0.64 5.12 16.22
CA PHE A 26 -0.45 4.60 17.03
C PHE A 26 -1.33 3.66 16.20
N VAL A 27 -1.88 2.63 16.84
CA VAL A 27 -2.77 1.66 16.17
C VAL A 27 -4.18 2.25 16.02
N THR A 28 -4.76 2.09 14.85
CA THR A 28 -6.15 2.45 14.56
C THR A 28 -6.91 1.30 13.93
N GLU A 29 -8.18 1.19 14.23
CA GLU A 29 -9.07 0.18 13.61
C GLU A 29 -9.69 0.66 12.29
N ARG A 30 -9.53 1.94 11.95
CA ARG A 30 -10.10 2.55 10.74
C ARG A 30 -9.01 3.24 9.94
N PHE A 31 -9.17 3.25 8.63
CA PHE A 31 -8.38 4.13 7.78
C PHE A 31 -8.84 5.57 7.98
N PRO A 32 -7.99 6.48 8.45
CA PRO A 32 -8.32 7.90 8.47
C PRO A 32 -8.59 8.40 7.06
N ILE A 33 -9.60 9.26 6.91
CA ILE A 33 -9.90 9.91 5.64
C ILE A 33 -9.05 11.17 5.56
N LEU A 34 -8.01 11.12 4.73
CA LEU A 34 -7.09 12.22 4.50
C LEU A 34 -7.17 12.61 3.02
N THR A 35 -7.76 13.77 2.75
CA THR A 35 -7.94 14.27 1.39
C THR A 35 -7.36 15.67 1.24
N TYR A 36 -6.91 15.98 0.03
CA TYR A 36 -6.53 17.32 -0.38
C TYR A 36 -7.40 17.74 -1.55
N GLY A 37 -8.29 18.72 -1.32
CA GLY A 37 -9.30 19.13 -2.29
C GLY A 37 -10.47 18.16 -2.40
N GLU A 38 -11.26 18.32 -3.44
CA GLU A 38 -12.40 17.45 -3.71
C GLU A 38 -11.96 16.08 -4.24
N THR A 39 -12.61 15.03 -3.77
CA THR A 39 -12.41 13.70 -4.33
C THR A 39 -12.98 13.66 -5.74
N PRO A 40 -12.16 13.33 -6.77
CA PRO A 40 -12.65 13.27 -8.14
C PRO A 40 -13.70 12.16 -8.30
N LYS A 41 -14.74 12.47 -9.08
CA LYS A 41 -15.76 11.49 -9.44
C LYS A 41 -15.37 10.83 -10.76
N VAL A 42 -14.89 9.60 -10.67
CA VAL A 42 -14.51 8.82 -11.86
C VAL A 42 -15.55 7.71 -12.04
N ALA A 43 -16.24 7.76 -13.19
CA ALA A 43 -17.16 6.69 -13.55
C ALA A 43 -16.37 5.40 -13.81
N LYS A 44 -16.89 4.27 -13.34
CA LYS A 44 -16.25 2.95 -13.50
C LYS A 44 -15.93 2.63 -14.96
N GLU A 45 -16.81 3.00 -15.87
CA GLU A 45 -16.68 2.80 -17.31
C GLU A 45 -15.58 3.65 -17.93
N ALA A 46 -15.29 4.81 -17.32
CA ALA A 46 -14.23 5.73 -17.77
C ALA A 46 -12.87 5.43 -17.11
N TRP A 47 -12.86 4.61 -16.06
CA TRP A 47 -11.63 4.30 -15.35
C TRP A 47 -10.65 3.51 -16.23
N ARG A 48 -9.37 3.89 -16.18
CA ARG A 48 -8.28 3.20 -16.90
C ARG A 48 -7.05 3.13 -16.01
N LEU A 49 -6.34 2.02 -16.12
CA LEU A 49 -4.99 1.85 -15.59
C LEU A 49 -4.03 1.74 -16.76
N GLU A 50 -3.03 2.59 -16.80
CA GLU A 50 -2.02 2.59 -17.85
C GLU A 50 -0.66 2.19 -17.27
N VAL A 51 0.02 1.28 -17.96
CA VAL A 51 1.42 0.94 -17.70
C VAL A 51 2.20 1.33 -18.97
N THR A 52 2.98 2.41 -18.87
CA THR A 52 3.63 3.05 -20.02
C THR A 52 5.08 3.40 -19.70
N GLY A 53 5.78 3.96 -20.66
CA GLY A 53 7.17 4.40 -20.52
C GLY A 53 8.16 3.35 -21.00
N LEU A 54 9.16 3.01 -20.20
CA LEU A 54 10.23 2.08 -20.54
C LEU A 54 9.76 0.61 -20.44
N VAL A 55 8.72 0.28 -21.18
CA VAL A 55 8.18 -1.07 -21.32
C VAL A 55 8.11 -1.47 -22.78
N GLU A 56 8.24 -2.77 -23.06
CA GLU A 56 8.12 -3.28 -24.43
C GLU A 56 6.66 -3.36 -24.89
N THR A 57 5.75 -3.63 -23.95
CA THR A 57 4.32 -3.81 -24.22
C THR A 57 3.51 -2.90 -23.30
N PRO A 58 3.21 -1.66 -23.71
CA PRO A 58 2.32 -0.78 -22.95
C PRO A 58 0.95 -1.44 -22.72
N LEU A 59 0.42 -1.27 -21.51
CA LEU A 59 -0.90 -1.79 -21.14
C LEU A 59 -1.86 -0.62 -20.92
N VAL A 60 -3.08 -0.78 -21.39
CA VAL A 60 -4.23 0.08 -21.05
C VAL A 60 -5.36 -0.84 -20.63
N LEU A 61 -5.70 -0.81 -19.35
CA LEU A 61 -6.66 -1.72 -18.76
C LEU A 61 -7.94 -0.98 -18.36
N THR A 62 -9.07 -1.54 -18.72
CA THR A 62 -10.35 -1.16 -18.14
C THR A 62 -10.46 -1.74 -16.71
N TYR A 63 -11.47 -1.30 -15.97
CA TYR A 63 -11.75 -1.87 -14.66
C TYR A 63 -12.07 -3.38 -14.75
N GLU A 64 -12.82 -3.78 -15.77
CA GLU A 64 -13.14 -5.18 -16.05
C GLU A 64 -11.90 -6.00 -16.42
N ASP A 65 -10.99 -5.44 -17.22
CA ASP A 65 -9.72 -6.08 -17.57
C ASP A 65 -8.88 -6.37 -16.33
N LEU A 66 -8.85 -5.43 -15.38
CA LEU A 66 -8.15 -5.61 -14.11
C LEU A 66 -8.80 -6.73 -13.27
N LEU A 67 -10.12 -6.72 -13.16
CA LEU A 67 -10.86 -7.74 -12.40
C LEU A 67 -10.76 -9.14 -13.03
N ALA A 68 -10.58 -9.24 -14.35
CA ALA A 68 -10.43 -10.52 -15.05
C ALA A 68 -9.06 -11.17 -14.84
N ARG A 69 -8.06 -10.42 -14.35
CA ARG A 69 -6.74 -10.98 -14.05
C ARG A 69 -6.75 -11.76 -12.75
N PRO A 70 -5.79 -12.71 -12.57
CA PRO A 70 -5.69 -13.46 -11.32
C PRO A 70 -5.58 -12.54 -10.10
N GLN A 71 -6.51 -12.71 -9.18
CA GLN A 71 -6.55 -11.95 -7.94
C GLN A 71 -5.80 -12.70 -6.85
N VAL A 72 -5.03 -12.00 -6.05
CA VAL A 72 -4.42 -12.55 -4.85
C VAL A 72 -4.99 -11.86 -3.61
N GLU A 73 -5.08 -12.61 -2.54
CA GLU A 73 -5.47 -12.09 -1.24
C GLU A 73 -4.31 -12.28 -0.26
N LEU A 74 -4.01 -11.27 0.52
CA LEU A 74 -2.97 -11.33 1.54
C LEU A 74 -3.33 -10.43 2.72
N THR A 75 -2.86 -10.81 3.89
CA THR A 75 -3.00 -10.01 5.10
C THR A 75 -1.67 -9.37 5.45
N ARG A 76 -1.64 -8.05 5.58
CA ARG A 76 -0.44 -7.26 5.89
C ARG A 76 -0.80 -6.06 6.73
N ASP A 77 0.15 -5.61 7.53
CA ASP A 77 0.05 -4.37 8.28
C ASP A 77 0.26 -3.17 7.35
N PHE A 78 -0.40 -2.08 7.65
CA PHE A 78 -0.27 -0.82 6.94
C PHE A 78 0.22 0.28 7.89
N HIS A 79 1.28 0.98 7.50
CA HIS A 79 1.88 2.06 8.28
C HIS A 79 1.89 3.35 7.45
N CYS A 80 1.25 4.40 7.95
CA CYS A 80 1.16 5.67 7.25
C CYS A 80 2.17 6.68 7.79
N VAL A 81 2.68 7.54 6.92
CA VAL A 81 3.56 8.66 7.32
C VAL A 81 2.89 9.62 8.30
N THR A 82 1.57 9.66 8.35
CA THR A 82 0.79 10.46 9.31
C THR A 82 0.64 9.82 10.69
N ARG A 83 1.54 8.86 11.01
CA ARG A 83 1.76 8.27 12.34
C ARG A 83 0.68 7.30 12.81
N TRP A 84 -0.09 6.72 11.93
CA TRP A 84 -1.02 5.66 12.30
C TRP A 84 -0.67 4.35 11.62
N SER A 85 -0.97 3.26 12.29
CA SER A 85 -0.80 1.91 11.80
C SER A 85 -2.12 1.17 11.90
N ARG A 86 -2.44 0.40 10.87
CA ARG A 86 -3.53 -0.55 10.88
C ARG A 86 -2.98 -1.95 10.67
N LEU A 87 -3.16 -2.80 11.67
CA LEU A 87 -2.66 -4.16 11.66
C LEU A 87 -3.66 -5.12 11.01
N ASP A 88 -3.13 -6.20 10.46
CA ASP A 88 -3.91 -7.32 9.92
C ASP A 88 -4.93 -6.91 8.84
N VAL A 89 -4.53 -5.99 7.94
CA VAL A 89 -5.39 -5.57 6.83
C VAL A 89 -5.39 -6.64 5.75
N THR A 90 -6.58 -7.09 5.36
CA THR A 90 -6.75 -7.99 4.23
C THR A 90 -6.82 -7.19 2.94
N TRP A 91 -5.91 -7.47 2.02
CA TRP A 91 -5.78 -6.86 0.71
C TRP A 91 -6.16 -7.88 -0.36
N LYS A 92 -6.95 -7.46 -1.33
CA LYS A 92 -7.27 -8.27 -2.50
C LYS A 92 -7.03 -7.45 -3.77
N GLY A 93 -6.34 -8.04 -4.72
CA GLY A 93 -6.07 -7.37 -5.98
C GLY A 93 -5.09 -8.12 -6.87
N VAL A 94 -4.70 -7.48 -7.96
CA VAL A 94 -3.67 -7.96 -8.88
C VAL A 94 -2.32 -7.50 -8.38
N ARG A 95 -1.33 -8.38 -8.38
CA ARG A 95 0.04 -7.98 -8.01
C ARG A 95 0.65 -7.07 -9.06
N THR A 96 1.26 -5.98 -8.62
CA THR A 96 2.00 -5.07 -9.50
C THR A 96 3.05 -5.82 -10.32
N ARG A 97 3.74 -6.80 -9.72
CA ARG A 97 4.72 -7.62 -10.43
C ARG A 97 4.11 -8.33 -11.64
N ASP A 98 2.91 -8.87 -11.51
CA ASP A 98 2.26 -9.59 -12.62
C ASP A 98 1.95 -8.65 -13.79
N LEU A 99 1.53 -7.41 -13.50
CA LEU A 99 1.33 -6.38 -14.53
C LEU A 99 2.65 -5.96 -15.19
N LEU A 100 3.72 -5.83 -14.40
CA LEU A 100 5.05 -5.50 -14.94
C LEU A 100 5.62 -6.63 -15.77
N GLU A 101 5.46 -7.89 -15.39
CA GLU A 101 5.87 -9.04 -16.20
C GLU A 101 5.15 -9.06 -17.55
N GLU A 102 3.86 -8.70 -17.58
CA GLU A 102 3.09 -8.58 -18.83
C GLU A 102 3.59 -7.40 -19.68
N ALA A 103 3.86 -6.25 -19.08
CA ALA A 103 4.35 -5.06 -19.77
C ALA A 103 5.81 -5.19 -20.25
N ARG A 104 6.59 -6.06 -19.64
CA ARG A 104 8.00 -6.29 -19.92
C ARG A 104 8.86 -5.03 -19.87
N PRO A 105 9.25 -4.58 -18.66
CA PRO A 105 10.15 -3.44 -18.50
C PRO A 105 11.45 -3.65 -19.27
N ARG A 106 11.92 -2.61 -19.94
CA ARG A 106 13.22 -2.63 -20.63
C ARG A 106 14.37 -2.61 -19.61
N PRO A 107 15.57 -3.07 -20.00
CA PRO A 107 16.73 -3.09 -19.08
C PRO A 107 17.07 -1.74 -18.49
N GLU A 108 16.74 -0.63 -19.18
CA GLU A 108 16.99 0.75 -18.74
C GLU A 108 15.96 1.25 -17.72
N ALA A 109 14.86 0.53 -17.51
CA ALA A 109 13.85 0.87 -16.51
C ALA A 109 14.38 0.57 -15.11
N VAL A 110 14.56 1.61 -14.31
CA VAL A 110 15.09 1.56 -12.94
C VAL A 110 14.11 2.15 -11.93
#